data_1bf60eba71480e9fa168c407c0fcaad4
#
_entry.id   1bf60eba71480e9fa168c407c0fcaad4
#
_cell.length_a   1.000
_cell.length_b   1.000
_cell.length_c   1.000
_cell.angle_alpha   90.00
_cell.angle_beta   90.00
_cell.angle_gamma   90.00
#
_symmetry.space_group_name_H-M   'P 1'
#
loop_
_entity.id
_entity.type
_entity.pdbx_description
1 polymer ?
#
loop_
_entity_poly.entity_id
_entity_poly.type
_entity_poly.pdbx_seq_one_letter_code
_entity_poly.pdbx_strand_id
1 'polypeptide(L)'
;HSLRESPDTIFIGEIRDKETAEAALQAAETGHLVVSTMHTKRAADALERFMLLFPETDKMRVLSMMASVMRFVLCQKLVPAVNGKRVALFEPMLVDEASNLQPVIRRGDRLAISLQNTIEQTNYKANYTFAKDLDKLLSDGLISKETYEVYTKSIA
;
A
#
# COMPACT_ATOMS: atom_id res chain seq x y z
N HIS A 1 -22.14 -11.03 7.82
CA HIS A 1 -23.07 -10.72 8.92
C HIS A 1 -23.04 -9.23 9.28
N SER A 2 -21.87 -8.57 9.22
CA SER A 2 -21.68 -7.16 9.62
C SER A 2 -22.45 -6.13 8.77
N LEU A 3 -22.69 -6.38 7.49
CA LEU A 3 -23.41 -5.46 6.60
C LEU A 3 -24.88 -5.20 7.00
N ARG A 4 -25.46 -6.02 7.87
CA ARG A 4 -26.84 -5.82 8.36
C ARG A 4 -26.94 -4.83 9.53
N GLU A 5 -25.83 -4.45 10.11
CA GLU A 5 -25.75 -3.53 11.27
C GLU A 5 -25.42 -2.10 10.84
N SER A 6 -25.34 -1.83 9.52
CA SER A 6 -25.02 -0.54 8.90
C SER A 6 -23.77 0.13 9.52
N PRO A 7 -22.61 -0.56 9.61
CA PRO A 7 -21.41 0.04 10.15
C PRO A 7 -20.83 1.06 9.18
N ASP A 8 -20.25 2.15 9.68
CA ASP A 8 -19.48 3.09 8.85
C ASP A 8 -18.11 2.52 8.44
N THR A 9 -17.54 1.66 9.28
CA THR A 9 -16.20 1.09 9.09
C THR A 9 -16.22 -0.42 9.31
N ILE A 10 -15.59 -1.15 8.40
CA ILE A 10 -15.42 -2.61 8.47
C ILE A 10 -13.92 -2.91 8.57
N PHE A 11 -13.52 -3.61 9.64
CA PHE A 11 -12.16 -4.11 9.78
C PHE A 11 -12.09 -5.59 9.38
N ILE A 12 -11.25 -5.90 8.41
CA ILE A 12 -10.93 -7.27 7.98
C ILE A 12 -9.48 -7.54 8.38
N GLY A 13 -9.27 -8.49 9.30
CA GLY A 13 -7.95 -8.76 9.88
C GLY A 13 -6.86 -8.96 8.81
N GLU A 14 -7.13 -9.79 7.80
CA GLU A 14 -6.23 -10.02 6.66
C GLU A 14 -7.03 -10.53 5.44
N ILE A 15 -6.59 -10.09 4.24
CA ILE A 15 -7.12 -10.61 2.97
C ILE A 15 -6.13 -11.64 2.40
N ARG A 16 -6.57 -12.91 2.34
CA ARG A 16 -5.76 -14.05 1.86
C ARG A 16 -6.36 -14.78 0.66
N ASP A 17 -7.64 -14.62 0.41
CA ASP A 17 -8.41 -15.38 -0.59
C ASP A 17 -9.35 -14.47 -1.37
N LYS A 18 -9.86 -15.01 -2.50
CA LYS A 18 -10.76 -14.30 -3.41
C LYS A 18 -12.06 -13.89 -2.73
N GLU A 19 -12.65 -14.74 -1.90
CA GLU A 19 -13.96 -14.49 -1.29
C GLU A 19 -13.87 -13.27 -0.34
N THR A 20 -12.84 -13.22 0.50
CA THR A 20 -12.57 -12.09 1.40
C THR A 20 -12.27 -10.83 0.62
N ALA A 21 -11.47 -10.92 -0.46
CA ALA A 21 -11.14 -9.79 -1.32
C ALA A 21 -12.37 -9.21 -2.03
N GLU A 22 -13.23 -10.07 -2.56
CA GLU A 22 -14.50 -9.69 -3.21
C GLU A 22 -15.44 -8.98 -2.22
N ALA A 23 -15.61 -9.56 -1.03
CA ALA A 23 -16.45 -8.96 0.02
C ALA A 23 -15.93 -7.58 0.46
N ALA A 24 -14.59 -7.42 0.56
CA ALA A 24 -13.96 -6.15 0.88
C ALA A 24 -14.25 -5.08 -0.18
N LEU A 25 -14.12 -5.43 -1.47
CA LEU A 25 -14.42 -4.52 -2.58
C LEU A 25 -15.90 -4.13 -2.62
N GLN A 26 -16.80 -5.08 -2.48
CA GLN A 26 -18.24 -4.83 -2.46
C GLN A 26 -18.66 -3.92 -1.31
N ALA A 27 -18.11 -4.16 -0.12
CA ALA A 27 -18.36 -3.27 1.02
C ALA A 27 -17.86 -1.85 0.78
N ALA A 28 -16.68 -1.69 0.20
CA ALA A 28 -16.12 -0.38 -0.15
C ALA A 28 -16.95 0.34 -1.23
N GLU A 29 -17.44 -0.37 -2.25
CA GLU A 29 -18.33 0.20 -3.29
C GLU A 29 -19.68 0.66 -2.73
N THR A 30 -20.18 0.00 -1.70
CA THR A 30 -21.43 0.38 -1.03
C THR A 30 -21.24 1.49 0.03
N GLY A 31 -20.06 2.11 0.08
CA GLY A 31 -19.79 3.31 0.86
C GLY A 31 -19.20 3.06 2.25
N HIS A 32 -18.84 1.82 2.60
CA HIS A 32 -18.17 1.53 3.87
C HIS A 32 -16.66 1.84 3.77
N LEU A 33 -16.09 2.36 4.84
CA LEU A 33 -14.63 2.38 5.00
C LEU A 33 -14.14 0.98 5.36
N VAL A 34 -13.44 0.33 4.45
CA VAL A 34 -12.84 -0.99 4.69
C VAL A 34 -11.36 -0.85 5.02
N VAL A 35 -10.94 -1.39 6.16
CA VAL A 35 -9.55 -1.43 6.60
C VAL A 35 -9.11 -2.88 6.72
N SER A 36 -7.98 -3.22 6.11
CA SER A 36 -7.44 -4.58 6.15
C SER A 36 -5.93 -4.61 6.13
N THR A 37 -5.34 -5.79 6.33
CA THR A 37 -3.90 -6.00 6.24
C THR A 37 -3.56 -7.03 5.16
N MET A 38 -2.35 -6.89 4.61
CA MET A 38 -1.72 -7.86 3.72
C MET A 38 -0.21 -7.92 4.01
N HIS A 39 0.41 -9.07 3.78
CA HIS A 39 1.86 -9.23 3.96
C HIS A 39 2.59 -9.02 2.64
N THR A 40 3.10 -7.81 2.40
CA THR A 40 3.86 -7.44 1.20
C THR A 40 5.12 -6.67 1.57
N LYS A 41 6.07 -6.62 0.64
CA LYS A 41 7.35 -5.94 0.87
C LYS A 41 7.27 -4.44 0.63
N ARG A 42 6.43 -3.99 -0.32
CA ARG A 42 6.21 -2.59 -0.71
C ARG A 42 4.72 -2.30 -0.85
N ALA A 43 4.35 -1.02 -0.81
CA ALA A 43 2.97 -0.60 -0.96
C ALA A 43 2.39 -0.97 -2.35
N ALA A 44 3.19 -0.80 -3.40
CA ALA A 44 2.80 -1.18 -4.77
C ALA A 44 2.54 -2.69 -4.92
N ASP A 45 3.33 -3.54 -4.25
CA ASP A 45 3.19 -5.00 -4.29
C ASP A 45 1.85 -5.46 -3.67
N ALA A 46 1.26 -4.66 -2.76
CA ALA A 46 -0.01 -5.01 -2.14
C ALA A 46 -1.15 -5.08 -3.15
N LEU A 47 -1.19 -4.14 -4.10
CA LEU A 47 -2.23 -4.13 -5.14
C LEU A 47 -2.03 -5.27 -6.13
N GLU A 48 -0.80 -5.55 -6.52
CA GLU A 48 -0.50 -6.69 -7.39
C GLU A 48 -0.88 -8.01 -6.71
N ARG A 49 -0.51 -8.20 -5.44
CA ARG A 49 -0.89 -9.37 -4.66
C ARG A 49 -2.40 -9.52 -4.50
N PHE A 50 -3.11 -8.41 -4.29
CA PHE A 50 -4.56 -8.41 -4.25
C PHE A 50 -5.16 -8.90 -5.59
N MET A 51 -4.62 -8.43 -6.71
CA MET A 51 -5.04 -8.86 -8.05
C MET A 51 -4.82 -10.34 -8.33
N LEU A 52 -3.75 -10.93 -7.77
CA LEU A 52 -3.45 -12.36 -7.92
C LEU A 52 -4.47 -13.28 -7.25
N LEU A 53 -5.34 -12.76 -6.38
CA LEU A 53 -6.45 -13.53 -5.79
C LEU A 53 -7.59 -13.78 -6.78
N PHE A 54 -7.61 -13.07 -7.92
CA PHE A 54 -8.68 -13.14 -8.91
C PHE A 54 -8.22 -13.85 -10.19
N PRO A 55 -9.12 -14.58 -10.88
CA PRO A 55 -8.80 -15.14 -12.19
C PRO A 55 -8.63 -14.02 -13.23
N GLU A 56 -7.94 -14.33 -14.33
CA GLU A 56 -7.68 -13.38 -15.41
C GLU A 56 -8.94 -12.70 -15.94
N THR A 57 -10.04 -13.48 -16.03
CA THR A 57 -11.34 -12.99 -16.50
C THR A 57 -11.92 -11.86 -15.67
N ASP A 58 -11.59 -11.76 -14.39
CA ASP A 58 -12.11 -10.77 -13.45
C ASP A 58 -11.23 -9.52 -13.36
N LYS A 59 -9.99 -9.58 -13.87
CA LYS A 59 -8.96 -8.56 -13.63
C LYS A 59 -9.40 -7.15 -14.01
N MET A 60 -9.97 -6.95 -15.20
CA MET A 60 -10.39 -5.63 -15.66
C MET A 60 -11.47 -5.02 -14.75
N ARG A 61 -12.43 -5.83 -14.32
CA ARG A 61 -13.48 -5.43 -13.38
C ARG A 61 -12.86 -5.03 -12.04
N VAL A 62 -12.01 -5.89 -11.48
CA VAL A 62 -11.38 -5.67 -10.17
C VAL A 62 -10.47 -4.45 -10.19
N LEU A 63 -9.67 -4.24 -11.24
CA LEU A 63 -8.84 -3.04 -11.40
C LEU A 63 -9.67 -1.75 -11.43
N SER A 64 -10.80 -1.78 -12.13
CA SER A 64 -11.71 -0.63 -12.17
C SER A 64 -12.30 -0.31 -10.80
N MET A 65 -12.74 -1.34 -10.08
CA MET A 65 -13.26 -1.21 -8.71
C MET A 65 -12.17 -0.67 -7.77
N MET A 66 -10.99 -1.30 -7.76
CA MET A 66 -9.85 -0.83 -6.94
C MET A 66 -9.49 0.63 -7.21
N ALA A 67 -9.43 1.05 -8.48
CA ALA A 67 -9.12 2.42 -8.84
C ALA A 67 -10.16 3.43 -8.28
N SER A 68 -11.40 2.99 -8.10
CA SER A 68 -12.48 3.84 -7.58
C SER A 68 -12.51 3.90 -6.05
N VAL A 69 -12.28 2.75 -5.38
CA VAL A 69 -12.49 2.64 -3.92
C VAL A 69 -11.21 2.72 -3.10
N MET A 70 -10.03 2.41 -3.69
CA MET A 70 -8.76 2.45 -2.97
C MET A 70 -8.47 3.87 -2.50
N ARG A 71 -8.08 4.02 -1.24
CA ARG A 71 -7.74 5.30 -0.63
C ARG A 71 -6.29 5.37 -0.18
N PHE A 72 -5.82 4.31 0.47
CA PHE A 72 -4.52 4.35 1.10
C PHE A 72 -3.92 2.95 1.28
N VAL A 73 -2.62 2.84 1.05
CA VAL A 73 -1.81 1.67 1.43
C VAL A 73 -0.61 2.17 2.21
N LEU A 74 -0.34 1.58 3.36
CA LEU A 74 0.83 1.86 4.16
C LEU A 74 1.65 0.60 4.32
N CYS A 75 2.85 0.58 3.78
CA CYS A 75 3.81 -0.47 4.08
C CYS A 75 4.75 0.01 5.19
N GLN A 76 5.08 -0.91 6.11
CA GLN A 76 5.89 -0.60 7.29
C GLN A 76 7.01 -1.62 7.46
N LYS A 77 8.19 -1.14 7.84
CA LYS A 77 9.31 -1.94 8.33
C LYS A 77 9.80 -1.37 9.66
N LEU A 78 10.48 -2.18 10.46
CA LEU A 78 11.14 -1.72 11.69
C LEU A 78 12.65 -1.80 11.50
N VAL A 79 13.34 -0.72 11.75
CA VAL A 79 14.80 -0.61 11.63
C VAL A 79 15.43 -0.27 12.99
N PRO A 80 16.67 -0.70 13.28
CA PRO A 80 17.37 -0.34 14.50
C PRO A 80 17.57 1.18 14.60
N ALA A 81 17.24 1.75 15.75
CA ALA A 81 17.47 3.16 16.06
C ALA A 81 18.74 3.34 16.90
N VAL A 82 19.30 4.55 16.89
CA VAL A 82 20.53 4.89 17.64
C VAL A 82 20.38 4.72 19.16
N ASN A 83 19.16 4.76 19.69
CA ASN A 83 18.88 4.59 21.13
C ASN A 83 18.72 3.13 21.57
N GLY A 84 19.10 2.15 20.73
CA GLY A 84 18.97 0.71 20.99
C GLY A 84 17.55 0.15 20.85
N LYS A 85 16.57 0.97 20.45
CA LYS A 85 15.18 0.56 20.14
C LYS A 85 15.02 0.35 18.64
N ARG A 86 13.79 0.26 18.18
CA ARG A 86 13.43 0.23 16.76
C ARG A 86 12.62 1.49 16.42
N VAL A 87 12.81 1.98 15.21
CA VAL A 87 11.99 3.05 14.63
C VAL A 87 11.27 2.50 13.40
N ALA A 88 10.06 2.96 13.17
CA ALA A 88 9.29 2.56 12.01
C ALA A 88 9.78 3.32 10.76
N LEU A 89 9.91 2.57 9.67
CA LEU A 89 10.18 3.03 8.32
C LEU A 89 8.91 2.83 7.50
N PHE A 90 8.45 3.85 6.80
CA PHE A 90 7.17 3.85 6.10
C PHE A 90 7.31 4.06 4.60
N GLU A 91 6.41 3.41 3.86
CA GLU A 91 6.15 3.66 2.45
C GLU A 91 4.63 3.85 2.26
N PRO A 92 4.14 5.08 2.31
CA PRO A 92 2.74 5.41 2.09
C PRO A 92 2.42 5.55 0.60
N MET A 93 1.25 5.10 0.21
CA MET A 93 0.66 5.27 -1.10
C MET A 93 -0.78 5.75 -0.93
N LEU A 94 -0.99 7.06 -0.98
CA LEU A 94 -2.31 7.69 -0.98
C LEU A 94 -2.85 7.75 -2.40
N VAL A 95 -4.07 7.26 -2.60
CA VAL A 95 -4.73 7.16 -3.91
C VAL A 95 -5.87 8.17 -3.96
N ASP A 96 -5.58 9.32 -4.52
CA ASP A 96 -6.53 10.41 -4.77
C ASP A 96 -6.30 11.02 -6.16
N GLU A 97 -7.03 12.07 -6.51
CA GLU A 97 -6.91 12.74 -7.80
C GLU A 97 -5.53 13.37 -8.03
N ALA A 98 -4.90 13.88 -6.97
CA ALA A 98 -3.60 14.55 -7.05
C ALA A 98 -2.42 13.56 -7.17
N SER A 99 -2.61 12.31 -6.75
CA SER A 99 -1.56 11.28 -6.74
C SER A 99 -1.24 10.70 -8.12
N ASN A 100 -2.14 10.86 -9.11
CA ASN A 100 -2.07 10.23 -10.44
C ASN A 100 -2.00 8.68 -10.41
N LEU A 101 -2.36 8.04 -9.30
CA LEU A 101 -2.29 6.58 -9.15
C LEU A 101 -3.54 5.86 -9.69
N GLN A 102 -4.71 6.50 -9.65
CA GLN A 102 -5.96 5.89 -10.13
C GLN A 102 -5.88 5.44 -11.61
N PRO A 103 -5.38 6.26 -12.56
CA PRO A 103 -5.19 5.82 -13.94
C PRO A 103 -4.21 4.66 -14.09
N VAL A 104 -3.17 4.62 -13.25
CA VAL A 104 -2.17 3.53 -13.24
C VAL A 104 -2.81 2.23 -12.77
N ILE A 105 -3.59 2.27 -11.67
CA ILE A 105 -4.34 1.11 -11.16
C ILE A 105 -5.32 0.61 -12.23
N ARG A 106 -6.07 1.50 -12.86
CA ARG A 106 -7.09 1.13 -13.87
C ARG A 106 -6.50 0.44 -15.09
N ARG A 107 -5.30 0.85 -15.54
CA ARG A 107 -4.59 0.17 -16.65
C ARG A 107 -4.10 -1.21 -16.29
N GLY A 108 -3.60 -1.40 -15.07
CA GLY A 108 -3.15 -2.69 -14.55
C GLY A 108 -1.91 -3.29 -15.19
N ASP A 109 -1.31 -2.61 -16.17
CA ASP A 109 -0.12 -3.11 -16.85
C ASP A 109 1.11 -2.99 -15.96
N ARG A 110 1.78 -4.12 -15.69
CA ARG A 110 2.92 -4.20 -14.77
C ARG A 110 2.66 -3.42 -13.49
N LEU A 111 1.54 -3.72 -12.84
CA LEU A 111 0.91 -2.87 -11.82
C LEU A 111 1.89 -2.41 -10.74
N ALA A 112 2.61 -3.32 -10.10
CA ALA A 112 3.56 -2.96 -9.04
C ALA A 112 4.68 -2.04 -9.54
N ILE A 113 5.26 -2.33 -10.72
CA ILE A 113 6.33 -1.52 -11.31
C ILE A 113 5.82 -0.13 -11.67
N SER A 114 4.66 -0.06 -12.31
CA SER A 114 4.07 1.22 -12.74
C SER A 114 3.70 2.11 -11.55
N LEU A 115 3.15 1.52 -10.48
CA LEU A 115 2.85 2.23 -9.23
C LEU A 115 4.14 2.71 -8.55
N GLN A 116 5.14 1.83 -8.44
CA GLN A 116 6.42 2.18 -7.81
C GLN A 116 7.08 3.36 -8.54
N ASN A 117 7.17 3.31 -9.87
CA ASN A 117 7.73 4.39 -10.68
C ASN A 117 6.95 5.71 -10.48
N THR A 118 5.62 5.63 -10.38
CA THR A 118 4.79 6.81 -10.14
C THR A 118 5.07 7.42 -8.77
N ILE A 119 5.21 6.58 -7.72
CA ILE A 119 5.56 7.03 -6.37
C ILE A 119 6.97 7.67 -6.33
N GLU A 120 7.93 7.10 -7.04
CA GLU A 120 9.31 7.60 -7.09
C GLU A 120 9.42 8.94 -7.81
N GLN A 121 8.64 9.13 -8.88
CA GLN A 121 8.70 10.31 -9.74
C GLN A 121 7.76 11.43 -9.30
N THR A 122 6.86 11.16 -8.35
CA THR A 122 5.85 12.14 -7.94
C THR A 122 6.43 13.24 -7.07
N ASN A 123 5.93 14.47 -7.26
CA ASN A 123 6.12 15.58 -6.34
C ASN A 123 5.04 15.61 -5.24
N TYR A 124 4.14 14.64 -5.23
CA TYR A 124 3.07 14.53 -4.24
C TYR A 124 3.63 14.06 -2.91
N LYS A 125 3.73 14.99 -1.94
CA LYS A 125 4.46 14.79 -0.68
C LYS A 125 3.91 13.67 0.21
N ALA A 126 2.65 13.28 0.02
CA ALA A 126 2.02 12.20 0.78
C ALA A 126 2.49 10.80 0.32
N ASN A 127 3.06 10.69 -0.89
CA ASN A 127 3.56 9.44 -1.45
C ASN A 127 5.09 9.48 -1.51
N TYR A 128 5.71 8.49 -0.90
CA TYR A 128 7.17 8.36 -0.93
C TYR A 128 7.60 6.91 -0.70
N THR A 129 8.80 6.59 -1.12
CA THR A 129 9.39 5.27 -0.99
C THR A 129 10.07 5.07 0.37
N PHE A 130 10.31 3.81 0.73
CA PHE A 130 11.16 3.48 1.88
C PHE A 130 12.54 4.14 1.81
N ALA A 131 13.13 4.28 0.61
CA ALA A 131 14.43 4.94 0.46
C ALA A 131 14.38 6.40 0.95
N LYS A 132 13.34 7.14 0.54
CA LYS A 132 13.15 8.53 0.94
C LYS A 132 12.90 8.68 2.44
N ASP A 133 12.14 7.76 3.04
CA ASP A 133 11.94 7.79 4.50
C ASP A 133 13.21 7.40 5.27
N LEU A 134 14.00 6.47 4.72
CA LEU A 134 15.30 6.08 5.28
C LEU A 134 16.29 7.26 5.29
N ASP A 135 16.34 8.05 4.19
CA ASP A 135 17.12 9.28 4.11
C ASP A 135 16.72 10.26 5.21
N LYS A 136 15.42 10.43 5.41
CA LYS A 136 14.88 11.28 6.47
C LYS A 136 15.28 10.80 7.86
N LEU A 137 15.11 9.50 8.16
CA LEU A 137 15.51 8.93 9.45
C LEU A 137 17.00 9.13 9.75
N LEU A 138 17.86 9.06 8.72
CA LEU A 138 19.29 9.35 8.85
C LEU A 138 19.53 10.85 9.12
N SER A 139 18.89 11.74 8.37
CA SER A 139 19.03 13.19 8.53
C SER A 139 18.54 13.68 9.89
N ASP A 140 17.49 13.05 10.42
CA ASP A 140 16.93 13.32 11.75
C ASP A 140 17.75 12.70 12.90
N GLY A 141 18.84 11.96 12.56
CA GLY A 141 19.71 11.31 13.54
C GLY A 141 19.06 10.15 14.30
N LEU A 142 17.98 9.58 13.77
CA LEU A 142 17.23 8.48 14.40
C LEU A 142 17.88 7.12 14.14
N ILE A 143 18.61 6.97 13.04
CA ILE A 143 19.36 5.77 12.67
C ILE A 143 20.83 6.08 12.43
N SER A 144 21.70 5.06 12.57
CA SER A 144 23.13 5.19 12.26
C SER A 144 23.41 5.05 10.76
N LYS A 145 24.57 5.51 10.31
CA LYS A 145 25.05 5.30 8.93
C LYS A 145 25.14 3.81 8.58
N GLU A 146 25.58 2.97 9.52
CA GLU A 146 25.63 1.53 9.34
C GLU A 146 24.23 0.94 9.10
N THR A 147 23.23 1.32 9.92
CA THR A 147 21.83 0.93 9.70
C THR A 147 21.35 1.38 8.33
N TYR A 148 21.63 2.62 7.94
CA TYR A 148 21.27 3.15 6.64
C TYR A 148 21.85 2.31 5.49
N GLU A 149 23.15 2.00 5.49
CA GLU A 149 23.81 1.22 4.44
C GLU A 149 23.25 -0.21 4.30
N VAL A 150 22.97 -0.86 5.44
CA VAL A 150 22.37 -2.20 5.48
C VAL A 150 20.95 -2.19 4.86
N TYR A 151 20.12 -1.24 5.28
CA TYR A 151 18.72 -1.20 4.85
C TYR A 151 18.54 -0.64 3.44
N THR A 152 19.40 0.25 2.95
CA THR A 152 19.41 0.68 1.55
C THR A 152 19.52 -0.53 0.59
N LYS A 153 20.39 -1.49 0.90
CA LYS A 153 20.53 -2.72 0.10
C LYS A 153 19.32 -3.66 0.20
N SER A 154 18.58 -3.60 1.31
CA SER A 154 17.43 -4.47 1.60
C SER A 154 16.11 -3.94 0.99
N ILE A 155 16.03 -2.66 0.66
CA ILE A 155 14.84 -2.02 0.09
C ILE A 155 14.96 -1.76 -1.42
N ALA A 156 16.15 -1.88 -1.99
CA ALA A 156 16.38 -1.90 -3.44
C ALA A 156 15.90 -3.22 -4.03
#